data_b39a6507cc7cc93c6e73d6e4b5a6550c
#
_entry.id   b39a6507cc7cc93c6e73d6e4b5a6550c
#
_cell.length_a   1.000
_cell.length_b   1.000
_cell.length_c   1.000
_cell.angle_alpha   90.00
_cell.angle_beta   90.00
_cell.angle_gamma   90.00
#
_symmetry.space_group_name_H-M   'P 1'
#
loop_
_entity.id
_entity.type
_entity.pdbx_description
1 polymer ?
#
loop_
_entity_poly.entity_id
_entity_poly.type
_entity_poly.pdbx_seq_one_letter_code
_entity_poly.pdbx_strand_id
1 'polypeptide(L)'
;MDQELFNPQSPSVSSSRILYTPSVFARTSLLHLQEVGTLRALRPHTSRRADLVSFLCFVVLSGEGKLKYEDEEYELTEGDCVFIDCRKAYSHSTSDNLWSLQWCHFYAPSLQAVYEKYKER
;
A
#
# COMPACT_ATOMS: atom_id res chain seq x y z
N MET A 1 4.57 -10.22 -3.91
CA MET A 1 3.14 -10.26 -3.65
C MET A 1 2.90 -10.94 -2.32
N ASP A 2 1.99 -10.42 -1.54
CA ASP A 2 1.69 -10.98 -0.23
C ASP A 2 0.93 -12.29 -0.38
N GLN A 3 1.50 -13.39 0.13
CA GLN A 3 0.89 -14.70 -0.01
C GLN A 3 -0.43 -14.83 0.74
N GLU A 4 -0.62 -14.07 1.81
CA GLU A 4 -1.87 -14.13 2.58
C GLU A 4 -3.08 -13.71 1.76
N LEU A 5 -2.90 -12.79 0.81
CA LEU A 5 -3.98 -12.34 -0.04
C LEU A 5 -4.53 -13.45 -0.94
N PHE A 6 -3.76 -14.49 -1.15
CA PHE A 6 -4.07 -15.52 -2.14
C PHE A 6 -4.21 -16.92 -1.56
N ASN A 7 -4.26 -17.03 -0.23
CA ASN A 7 -4.41 -18.31 0.42
C ASN A 7 -5.90 -18.69 0.50
N PRO A 8 -6.38 -19.60 -0.37
CA PRO A 8 -7.81 -19.95 -0.39
C PRO A 8 -8.26 -20.79 0.80
N GLN A 9 -7.31 -21.42 1.52
CA GLN A 9 -7.65 -22.32 2.64
C GLN A 9 -7.76 -21.58 3.96
N SER A 10 -7.13 -20.39 4.07
CA SER A 10 -7.10 -19.64 5.32
C SER A 10 -7.04 -18.16 5.01
N PRO A 11 -8.08 -17.60 4.38
CA PRO A 11 -8.04 -16.20 3.98
C PRO A 11 -8.06 -15.28 5.18
N SER A 12 -7.09 -14.36 5.20
CA SER A 12 -7.04 -13.28 6.19
C SER A 12 -7.77 -12.05 5.69
N VAL A 13 -7.94 -11.95 4.37
CA VAL A 13 -8.53 -10.75 3.76
C VAL A 13 -9.41 -11.15 2.59
N SER A 14 -10.33 -10.24 2.27
CA SER A 14 -11.09 -10.25 1.02
C SER A 14 -10.58 -9.06 0.22
N SER A 15 -10.10 -9.28 -0.99
CA SER A 15 -9.52 -8.22 -1.79
C SER A 15 -9.93 -8.29 -3.24
N SER A 16 -9.89 -7.14 -3.90
CA SER A 16 -10.12 -7.01 -5.33
C SER A 16 -9.10 -6.01 -5.84
N ARG A 17 -8.44 -6.33 -6.95
CA ARG A 17 -7.44 -5.43 -7.50
C ARG A 17 -7.39 -5.47 -9.01
N ILE A 18 -6.90 -4.38 -9.59
CA ILE A 18 -6.67 -4.24 -11.01
C ILE A 18 -5.19 -3.99 -11.22
N LEU A 19 -4.57 -4.79 -12.07
CA LEU A 19 -3.18 -4.61 -12.46
C LEU A 19 -3.14 -3.91 -13.81
N TYR A 20 -2.24 -2.96 -13.96
CA TYR A 20 -2.08 -2.20 -15.19
C TYR A 20 -0.80 -2.61 -15.90
N THR A 21 -0.83 -2.58 -17.22
CA THR A 21 0.33 -2.87 -18.05
C THR A 21 0.64 -1.62 -18.91
N PRO A 22 1.28 -0.60 -18.33
CA PRO A 22 1.56 0.63 -19.08
C PRO A 22 2.52 0.37 -20.23
N SER A 23 2.45 1.20 -21.24
CA SER A 23 3.39 1.16 -22.38
C SER A 23 4.81 1.46 -21.89
N VAL A 24 5.80 1.11 -22.70
CA VAL A 24 7.20 1.45 -22.40
C VAL A 24 7.35 2.96 -22.22
N PHE A 25 6.71 3.75 -23.07
CA PHE A 25 6.76 5.21 -22.97
C PHE A 25 6.20 5.69 -21.62
N ALA A 26 5.04 5.17 -21.22
CA ALA A 26 4.43 5.57 -19.95
C ALA A 26 5.32 5.19 -18.76
N ARG A 27 5.86 3.98 -18.75
CA ARG A 27 6.71 3.51 -17.65
C ARG A 27 7.99 4.32 -17.50
N THR A 28 8.53 4.82 -18.60
CA THR A 28 9.81 5.52 -18.59
C THR A 28 9.70 7.03 -18.51
N SER A 29 8.51 7.59 -18.78
CA SER A 29 8.38 9.03 -18.97
C SER A 29 7.23 9.69 -18.21
N LEU A 30 6.24 8.94 -17.76
CA LEU A 30 5.03 9.50 -17.20
C LEU A 30 4.73 8.94 -15.82
N LEU A 31 3.92 9.68 -15.07
CA LEU A 31 3.25 9.13 -13.91
C LEU A 31 2.29 8.05 -14.42
N HIS A 32 2.37 6.86 -13.86
CA HIS A 32 1.55 5.75 -14.29
C HIS A 32 1.12 4.88 -13.11
N LEU A 33 -0.06 4.30 -13.24
CA LEU A 33 -0.58 3.36 -12.26
C LEU A 33 0.00 1.97 -12.54
N GLN A 34 0.30 1.26 -11.47
CA GLN A 34 0.73 -0.14 -11.52
C GLN A 34 -0.37 -1.06 -11.02
N GLU A 35 -1.08 -0.63 -9.99
CA GLU A 35 -2.12 -1.43 -9.36
C GLU A 35 -3.06 -0.54 -8.56
N VAL A 36 -4.35 -0.85 -8.58
CA VAL A 36 -5.32 -0.26 -7.65
C VAL A 36 -6.10 -1.40 -7.03
N GLY A 37 -6.55 -1.22 -5.80
CA GLY A 37 -7.30 -2.27 -5.15
C GLY A 37 -7.99 -1.85 -3.88
N THR A 38 -8.81 -2.78 -3.38
CA THR A 38 -9.48 -2.66 -2.10
C THR A 38 -9.25 -3.94 -1.32
N LEU A 39 -9.25 -3.82 0.00
CA LEU A 39 -9.04 -4.93 0.90
C LEU A 39 -9.95 -4.76 2.11
N ARG A 40 -10.55 -5.85 2.54
CA ARG A 40 -11.27 -5.91 3.81
C ARG A 40 -10.66 -7.03 4.63
N ALA A 41 -10.15 -6.70 5.82
CA ALA A 41 -9.62 -7.71 6.71
C ALA A 41 -10.75 -8.58 7.27
N LEU A 42 -10.55 -9.89 7.25
CA LEU A 42 -11.50 -10.86 7.77
C LEU A 42 -11.09 -11.35 9.15
N ARG A 43 -9.82 -11.15 9.50
CA ARG A 43 -9.26 -11.46 10.80
C ARG A 43 -7.95 -10.69 10.98
N PRO A 44 -7.40 -10.63 12.19
CA PRO A 44 -6.12 -9.98 12.40
C PRO A 44 -5.03 -10.54 11.50
N HIS A 45 -4.25 -9.67 10.87
CA HIS A 45 -3.16 -10.10 10.00
C HIS A 45 -2.13 -8.99 9.84
N THR A 46 -0.94 -9.38 9.37
CA THR A 46 0.15 -8.45 9.04
C THR A 46 0.63 -8.75 7.63
N SER A 47 0.84 -7.70 6.86
CA SER A 47 1.36 -7.79 5.49
C SER A 47 2.70 -7.04 5.46
N ARG A 48 3.72 -7.67 4.86
CA ARG A 48 5.08 -7.09 4.78
C ARG A 48 5.55 -7.06 3.34
N ARG A 49 6.15 -5.94 2.97
CA ARG A 49 6.68 -5.74 1.61
C ARG A 49 7.98 -4.95 1.67
N ALA A 50 8.80 -5.11 0.65
CA ALA A 50 10.04 -4.35 0.48
C ALA A 50 10.52 -4.45 -0.96
N ASP A 51 11.46 -3.57 -1.31
CA ASP A 51 12.19 -3.63 -2.59
C ASP A 51 11.30 -3.53 -3.83
N LEU A 52 10.21 -2.80 -3.73
CA LEU A 52 9.33 -2.55 -4.86
C LEU A 52 9.66 -1.19 -5.49
N VAL A 53 9.79 -1.16 -6.80
CA VAL A 53 9.97 0.11 -7.54
C VAL A 53 8.57 0.71 -7.72
N SER A 54 8.07 1.31 -6.65
CA SER A 54 6.69 1.73 -6.56
C SER A 54 6.53 2.71 -5.40
N PHE A 55 5.55 3.59 -5.52
CA PHE A 55 5.04 4.35 -4.40
C PHE A 55 3.64 3.84 -4.09
N LEU A 56 3.28 3.88 -2.83
CA LEU A 56 1.99 3.41 -2.36
C LEU A 56 1.24 4.56 -1.71
N CYS A 57 -0.01 4.70 -2.10
CA CYS A 57 -0.95 5.55 -1.39
C CYS A 57 -2.13 4.68 -0.98
N PHE A 58 -2.50 4.72 0.31
CA PHE A 58 -3.72 4.04 0.72
C PHE A 58 -4.49 4.86 1.74
N VAL A 59 -5.78 4.60 1.81
CA VAL A 59 -6.68 5.25 2.76
C VAL A 59 -7.39 4.18 3.58
N VAL A 60 -7.54 4.45 4.87
CA VAL A 60 -8.31 3.60 5.77
C VAL A 60 -9.78 3.98 5.60
N LEU A 61 -10.57 3.07 5.02
CA LEU A 61 -12.00 3.31 4.80
C LEU A 61 -12.80 3.08 6.07
N SER A 62 -12.39 2.12 6.88
CA SER A 62 -13.02 1.81 8.15
C SER A 62 -12.07 0.98 8.99
N GLY A 63 -12.33 0.89 10.29
CA GLY A 63 -11.47 0.15 11.20
C GLY A 63 -10.20 0.89 11.55
N GLU A 64 -9.22 0.16 12.06
CA GLU A 64 -7.95 0.75 12.45
C GLU A 64 -6.81 -0.27 12.37
N GLY A 65 -5.59 0.24 12.29
CA GLY A 65 -4.41 -0.61 12.20
C GLY A 65 -3.14 0.17 12.41
N LYS A 66 -2.03 -0.45 12.03
CA LYS A 66 -0.71 0.13 12.23
C LYS A 66 0.13 0.00 10.96
N LEU A 67 1.00 0.98 10.77
CA LEU A 67 2.01 0.96 9.72
C LEU A 67 3.38 1.08 10.37
N LYS A 68 4.30 0.20 10.03
CA LYS A 68 5.72 0.32 10.39
C LYS A 68 6.50 0.68 9.15
N TYR A 69 7.25 1.79 9.21
CA TYR A 69 8.00 2.31 8.08
C TYR A 69 9.17 3.15 8.59
N GLU A 70 10.38 2.84 8.14
CA GLU A 70 11.60 3.57 8.51
C GLU A 70 11.77 3.73 10.03
N ASP A 71 11.64 2.62 10.75
CA ASP A 71 11.79 2.58 12.21
C ASP A 71 10.75 3.35 13.01
N GLU A 72 9.70 3.80 12.33
CA GLU A 72 8.57 4.48 12.96
C GLU A 72 7.34 3.60 12.90
N GLU A 73 6.49 3.72 13.91
CA GLU A 73 5.20 3.03 13.93
C GLU A 73 4.11 4.09 14.00
N TYR A 74 3.14 3.96 13.10
CA TYR A 74 2.02 4.89 12.99
C TYR A 74 0.72 4.14 13.27
N GLU A 75 -0.14 4.73 14.10
CA GLU A 75 -1.48 4.21 14.31
C GLU A 75 -2.42 4.92 13.34
N LEU A 76 -3.22 4.13 12.63
CA LEU A 76 -4.08 4.62 11.56
C LEU A 76 -5.53 4.31 11.87
N THR A 77 -6.40 5.29 11.63
CA THR A 77 -7.83 5.15 11.83
C THR A 77 -8.58 5.60 10.57
N GLU A 78 -9.88 5.43 10.58
CA GLU A 78 -10.72 5.80 9.43
C GLU A 78 -10.42 7.22 8.93
N GLY A 79 -10.20 7.34 7.64
CA GLY A 79 -9.90 8.60 6.98
C GLY A 79 -8.42 8.91 6.84
N ASP A 80 -7.55 8.19 7.56
CA ASP A 80 -6.11 8.41 7.44
C ASP A 80 -5.60 7.93 6.08
N CYS A 81 -4.68 8.71 5.52
CA CYS A 81 -4.02 8.39 4.24
C CYS A 81 -2.53 8.21 4.47
N VAL A 82 -1.95 7.28 3.72
CA VAL A 82 -0.52 6.98 3.74
C VAL A 82 0.06 7.18 2.35
N PHE A 83 1.26 7.76 2.29
CA PHE A 83 2.03 7.91 1.04
C PHE A 83 3.47 7.53 1.36
N ILE A 84 3.95 6.40 0.82
CA ILE A 84 5.27 5.87 1.13
C ILE A 84 5.99 5.36 -0.12
N ASP A 85 7.33 5.32 -0.01
CA ASP A 85 8.23 4.75 -1.02
C ASP A 85 8.44 3.27 -0.68
N CYS A 86 7.97 2.39 -1.55
CA CYS A 86 7.97 0.96 -1.32
C CYS A 86 9.31 0.28 -1.56
N ARG A 87 10.34 1.01 -1.95
CA ARG A 87 11.69 0.44 -2.01
C ARG A 87 12.20 0.13 -0.62
N LYS A 88 11.71 0.83 0.39
CA LYS A 88 12.02 0.56 1.79
C LYS A 88 11.01 -0.41 2.37
N ALA A 89 11.46 -1.20 3.33
CA ALA A 89 10.59 -2.17 3.97
C ALA A 89 9.45 -1.49 4.73
N TYR A 90 8.27 -2.04 4.62
CA TYR A 90 7.13 -1.61 5.40
C TYR A 90 6.24 -2.79 5.75
N SER A 91 5.51 -2.63 6.84
CA SER A 91 4.47 -3.60 7.19
C SER A 91 3.24 -2.86 7.68
N HIS A 92 2.07 -3.41 7.36
CA HIS A 92 0.82 -2.90 7.90
C HIS A 92 0.03 -4.05 8.49
N SER A 93 -0.70 -3.75 9.55
CA SER A 93 -1.41 -4.77 10.30
C SER A 93 -2.68 -4.21 10.90
N THR A 94 -3.65 -5.09 11.09
CA THR A 94 -4.88 -4.78 11.81
C THR A 94 -5.14 -5.88 12.82
N SER A 95 -5.82 -5.56 13.91
CA SER A 95 -6.09 -6.51 14.98
C SER A 95 -7.57 -6.57 15.32
N ASP A 96 -8.00 -5.96 16.43
CA ASP A 96 -9.37 -6.16 16.92
C ASP A 96 -10.42 -5.43 16.10
N ASN A 97 -10.11 -4.21 15.66
CA ASN A 97 -11.03 -3.41 14.85
C ASN A 97 -10.61 -3.52 13.39
N LEU A 98 -10.99 -4.59 12.74
CA LEU A 98 -10.54 -4.97 11.41
C LEU A 98 -10.83 -3.89 10.39
N TRP A 99 -9.80 -3.53 9.63
CA TRP A 99 -9.89 -2.41 8.70
C TRP A 99 -10.26 -2.81 7.28
N SER A 100 -10.75 -1.81 6.54
CA SER A 100 -10.89 -1.86 5.09
C SER A 100 -10.00 -0.76 4.52
N LEU A 101 -9.28 -1.09 3.46
CA LEU A 101 -8.35 -0.19 2.80
C LEU A 101 -8.66 -0.07 1.32
N GLN A 102 -8.31 1.08 0.77
CA GLN A 102 -8.25 1.25 -0.68
C GLN A 102 -6.87 1.80 -1.01
N TRP A 103 -6.20 1.23 -2.01
CA TRP A 103 -4.82 1.59 -2.31
C TRP A 103 -4.57 1.75 -3.79
N CYS A 104 -3.49 2.46 -4.11
CA CYS A 104 -2.89 2.42 -5.43
C CYS A 104 -1.37 2.39 -5.33
N HIS A 105 -0.76 1.60 -6.19
CA HIS A 105 0.67 1.64 -6.45
C HIS A 105 0.88 2.39 -7.74
N PHE A 106 1.86 3.29 -7.76
CA PHE A 106 2.14 4.15 -8.91
C PHE A 106 3.61 4.52 -8.92
N TYR A 107 4.06 5.01 -10.07
CA TYR A 107 5.45 5.41 -10.22
C TYR A 107 5.57 6.47 -11.31
N ALA A 108 6.64 7.26 -11.23
CA ALA A 108 7.09 8.18 -12.26
C ALA A 108 8.59 8.39 -12.08
N PRO A 109 9.35 8.64 -13.15
CA PRO A 109 10.79 8.89 -13.03
C PRO A 109 11.12 10.06 -12.10
N SER A 110 10.24 11.07 -12.03
CA SER A 110 10.45 12.26 -11.19
C SER A 110 9.85 12.12 -9.80
N LEU A 111 9.20 11.01 -9.50
CA LEU A 111 8.41 10.90 -8.26
C LEU A 111 9.26 10.89 -7.01
N GLN A 112 10.51 10.41 -7.10
CA GLN A 112 11.41 10.43 -5.96
C GLN A 112 11.63 11.87 -5.45
N ALA A 113 11.83 12.81 -6.36
CA ALA A 113 12.02 14.21 -5.99
C ALA A 113 10.75 14.80 -5.36
N VAL A 114 9.59 14.45 -5.90
CA VAL A 114 8.31 14.88 -5.33
C VAL A 114 8.14 14.33 -3.92
N TYR A 115 8.45 13.06 -3.72
CA TYR A 115 8.32 12.42 -2.42
C TYR A 115 9.26 13.04 -1.39
N GLU A 116 10.51 13.30 -1.77
CA GLU A 116 11.46 13.94 -0.87
C GLU A 116 10.97 15.33 -0.45
N LYS A 117 10.39 16.06 -1.39
CA LYS A 117 9.82 17.37 -1.08
C LYS A 117 8.65 17.28 -0.10
N TYR A 118 7.80 16.28 -0.30
CA TYR A 118 6.67 16.00 0.59
C TYR A 118 7.17 15.71 2.03
N LYS A 119 8.25 14.97 2.16
CA LYS A 119 8.79 14.60 3.48
C LYS A 119 9.40 15.76 4.24
N GLU A 120 9.78 16.84 3.58
CA GLU A 120 10.35 18.02 4.23
C GLU A 120 9.35 18.77 5.11
N ARG A 121 8.09 18.44 5.05
CA ARG A 121 7.00 19.14 5.74
C ARG A 121 7.00 18.95 7.25
#